data_6bedc3100d804b654b4b6dd9fea6885a
#
_entry.id   6bedc3100d804b654b4b6dd9fea6885a
#
_cell.length_a   1.000
_cell.length_b   1.000
_cell.length_c   1.000
_cell.angle_alpha   90.00
_cell.angle_beta   90.00
_cell.angle_gamma   90.00
#
_symmetry.space_group_name_H-M   'P 1'
#
loop_
_entity.id
_entity.type
_entity.pdbx_description
1 polymer ?
#
loop_
_entity_poly.entity_id
_entity_poly.type
_entity_poly.pdbx_seq_one_letter_code
_entity_poly.pdbx_strand_id
1 'polypeptide(L)'
;MSNLLGQKHILPLCLLLPLLVVIPGLLSGSQPVAWLFATDIGQTVLWQIRLPRVLMAFLVGALLAWAGVLIQGMVRNPLADPGLIGVSGGAAVGAALFVVLVASGLALPGWGQTLLAFGGGVLALLVVLKLGLSGQSLQAMSFLILAGIAVNVLASAVIGLLSYMATNEALRQITFWSLGSLSGADWLWVVTMALALTAGLLFWPRR
;
A
#
# COMPACT_ATOMS: atom_id res chain seq x y z
N MET A 1 -22.59 5.67 -29.85
CA MET A 1 -23.25 4.40 -29.44
C MET A 1 -22.33 3.16 -29.47
N SER A 2 -21.10 3.23 -29.97
CA SER A 2 -20.16 2.08 -30.09
C SER A 2 -19.42 1.70 -28.79
N ASN A 3 -19.42 2.55 -27.76
CA ASN A 3 -18.66 2.32 -26.52
C ASN A 3 -19.43 1.53 -25.43
N LEU A 4 -20.73 1.34 -25.55
CA LEU A 4 -21.53 0.64 -24.54
C LEU A 4 -21.44 -0.90 -24.66
N LEU A 5 -21.09 -1.42 -25.82
CA LEU A 5 -20.91 -2.87 -26.02
C LEU A 5 -19.57 -3.37 -25.43
N GLY A 6 -18.53 -2.52 -25.40
CA GLY A 6 -17.26 -2.84 -24.76
C GLY A 6 -17.34 -2.92 -23.24
N GLN A 7 -18.12 -2.06 -22.60
CA GLN A 7 -18.24 -2.01 -21.14
C GLN A 7 -18.94 -3.24 -20.54
N LYS A 8 -19.88 -3.87 -21.26
CA LYS A 8 -20.62 -5.08 -20.78
C LYS A 8 -19.72 -6.29 -20.58
N HIS A 9 -18.59 -6.37 -21.30
CA HIS A 9 -17.63 -7.47 -21.18
C HIS A 9 -16.44 -7.17 -20.26
N ILE A 10 -16.16 -5.89 -20.00
CA ILE A 10 -15.06 -5.48 -19.12
C ILE A 10 -15.38 -5.79 -17.65
N LEU A 11 -16.60 -5.53 -17.21
CA LEU A 11 -16.99 -5.76 -15.82
C LEU A 11 -16.87 -7.24 -15.38
N PRO A 12 -17.43 -8.22 -16.11
CA PRO A 12 -17.25 -9.64 -15.75
C PRO A 12 -15.79 -10.09 -15.85
N LEU A 13 -15.01 -9.55 -16.80
CA LEU A 13 -13.59 -9.84 -16.91
C LEU A 13 -12.81 -9.32 -15.70
N CYS A 14 -13.09 -8.09 -15.25
CA CYS A 14 -12.49 -7.50 -14.04
C CYS A 14 -12.87 -8.26 -12.77
N LEU A 15 -14.02 -8.93 -12.72
CA LEU A 15 -14.42 -9.77 -11.59
C LEU A 15 -13.83 -11.18 -11.66
N LEU A 16 -13.59 -11.71 -12.85
CA LEU A 16 -13.00 -13.04 -13.05
C LEU A 16 -11.47 -13.04 -12.85
N LEU A 17 -10.77 -11.98 -13.25
CA LEU A 17 -9.31 -11.87 -13.10
C LEU A 17 -8.82 -12.06 -11.64
N PRO A 18 -9.42 -11.44 -10.62
CA PRO A 18 -9.06 -11.69 -9.23
C PRO A 18 -9.25 -13.15 -8.82
N LEU A 19 -10.33 -13.80 -9.24
CA LEU A 19 -10.59 -15.21 -8.94
C LEU A 19 -9.55 -16.13 -9.58
N LEU A 20 -9.12 -15.83 -10.82
CA LEU A 20 -8.08 -16.56 -11.52
C LEU A 20 -6.70 -16.44 -10.83
N VAL A 21 -6.45 -15.39 -10.07
CA VAL A 21 -5.20 -15.19 -9.31
C VAL A 21 -5.30 -15.75 -7.89
N VAL A 22 -6.46 -15.59 -7.24
CA VAL A 22 -6.70 -16.05 -5.86
C VAL A 22 -6.58 -17.58 -5.76
N ILE A 23 -7.19 -18.32 -6.67
CA ILE A 23 -7.17 -19.80 -6.63
C ILE A 23 -5.75 -20.35 -6.74
N PRO A 24 -4.94 -20.02 -7.75
CA PRO A 24 -3.54 -20.42 -7.78
C PRO A 24 -2.74 -19.93 -6.58
N GLY A 25 -3.00 -18.72 -6.09
CA GLY A 25 -2.32 -18.15 -4.91
C GLY A 25 -2.56 -18.96 -3.63
N LEU A 26 -3.76 -19.51 -3.45
CA LEU A 26 -4.10 -20.41 -2.33
C LEU A 26 -3.48 -21.80 -2.49
N LEU A 27 -3.45 -22.29 -3.73
CA LEU A 27 -3.00 -23.67 -4.03
C LEU A 27 -1.49 -23.76 -4.26
N SER A 28 -0.81 -22.65 -4.61
CA SER A 28 0.63 -22.61 -4.82
C SER A 28 1.39 -22.66 -3.50
N GLY A 29 2.44 -23.47 -3.45
CA GLY A 29 3.33 -23.57 -2.29
C GLY A 29 4.23 -24.79 -2.36
N SER A 30 5.13 -24.96 -1.40
CA SER A 30 6.08 -26.06 -1.31
C SER A 30 5.43 -27.40 -0.98
N GLN A 31 4.17 -27.40 -0.49
CA GLN A 31 3.45 -28.60 -0.13
C GLN A 31 2.35 -28.91 -1.14
N PRO A 32 2.07 -30.20 -1.43
CA PRO A 32 0.99 -30.62 -2.31
C PRO A 32 -0.38 -30.13 -1.83
N VAL A 33 -1.28 -29.80 -2.76
CA VAL A 33 -2.64 -29.35 -2.44
C VAL A 33 -3.39 -30.35 -1.57
N ALA A 34 -3.23 -31.65 -1.84
CA ALA A 34 -3.85 -32.69 -1.05
C ALA A 34 -3.45 -32.64 0.43
N TRP A 35 -2.21 -32.29 0.73
CA TRP A 35 -1.72 -32.16 2.10
C TRP A 35 -2.43 -31.04 2.88
N LEU A 36 -2.79 -29.94 2.21
CA LEU A 36 -3.51 -28.82 2.84
C LEU A 36 -4.88 -29.22 3.39
N PHE A 37 -5.53 -30.18 2.77
CA PHE A 37 -6.87 -30.64 3.17
C PHE A 37 -6.84 -31.91 4.00
N ALA A 38 -5.77 -32.69 3.93
CA ALA A 38 -5.67 -34.00 4.58
C ALA A 38 -5.11 -33.94 6.00
N THR A 39 -4.50 -32.83 6.43
CA THR A 39 -3.85 -32.72 7.74
C THR A 39 -4.32 -31.46 8.50
N ASP A 40 -4.36 -31.54 9.84
CA ASP A 40 -4.71 -30.40 10.69
C ASP A 40 -3.72 -29.24 10.52
N ILE A 41 -2.44 -29.55 10.35
CA ILE A 41 -1.39 -28.57 10.07
C ILE A 41 -1.63 -27.92 8.71
N GLY A 42 -2.01 -28.69 7.69
CA GLY A 42 -2.35 -28.17 6.36
C GLY A 42 -3.50 -27.20 6.41
N GLN A 43 -4.57 -27.54 7.14
CA GLN A 43 -5.72 -26.63 7.34
C GLN A 43 -5.31 -25.35 8.07
N THR A 44 -4.48 -25.45 9.11
CA THR A 44 -3.94 -24.26 9.80
C THR A 44 -3.13 -23.38 8.85
N VAL A 45 -2.26 -23.95 8.02
CA VAL A 45 -1.51 -23.20 7.01
C VAL A 45 -2.43 -22.53 5.99
N LEU A 46 -3.48 -23.22 5.56
CA LEU A 46 -4.45 -22.66 4.61
C LEU A 46 -5.22 -21.47 5.21
N TRP A 47 -5.80 -21.65 6.40
CA TRP A 47 -6.70 -20.67 7.02
C TRP A 47 -5.98 -19.52 7.74
N GLN A 48 -4.80 -19.79 8.36
CA GLN A 48 -4.11 -18.78 9.17
C GLN A 48 -2.96 -18.10 8.44
N ILE A 49 -2.46 -18.70 7.34
CA ILE A 49 -1.30 -18.14 6.63
C ILE A 49 -1.66 -17.77 5.19
N ARG A 50 -2.19 -18.72 4.39
CA ARG A 50 -2.38 -18.49 2.96
C ARG A 50 -3.58 -17.57 2.68
N LEU A 51 -4.71 -17.87 3.28
CA LEU A 51 -5.96 -17.13 3.02
C LEU A 51 -5.84 -15.66 3.44
N PRO A 52 -5.37 -15.29 4.65
CA PRO A 52 -5.18 -13.89 5.02
C PRO A 52 -4.22 -13.17 4.07
N ARG A 53 -3.14 -13.82 3.64
CA ARG A 53 -2.16 -13.23 2.72
C ARG A 53 -2.74 -12.93 1.35
N VAL A 54 -3.50 -13.86 0.78
CA VAL A 54 -4.14 -13.68 -0.53
C VAL A 54 -5.23 -12.61 -0.47
N LEU A 55 -6.06 -12.61 0.59
CA LEU A 55 -7.06 -11.58 0.82
C LEU A 55 -6.43 -10.20 1.01
N MET A 56 -5.32 -10.13 1.75
CA MET A 56 -4.59 -8.89 1.95
C MET A 56 -4.04 -8.36 0.61
N ALA A 57 -3.44 -9.21 -0.23
CA ALA A 57 -2.97 -8.83 -1.56
C ALA A 57 -4.09 -8.22 -2.40
N PHE A 58 -5.27 -8.86 -2.39
CA PHE A 58 -6.46 -8.37 -3.09
C PHE A 58 -6.93 -7.02 -2.55
N LEU A 59 -7.04 -6.86 -1.22
CA LEU A 59 -7.49 -5.63 -0.58
C LEU A 59 -6.54 -4.47 -0.81
N VAL A 60 -5.22 -4.70 -0.71
CA VAL A 60 -4.20 -3.68 -1.00
C VAL A 60 -4.30 -3.24 -2.46
N GLY A 61 -4.42 -4.19 -3.41
CA GLY A 61 -4.62 -3.87 -4.82
C GLY A 61 -5.90 -3.07 -5.08
N ALA A 62 -7.01 -3.44 -4.43
CA ALA A 62 -8.28 -2.73 -4.54
C ALA A 62 -8.19 -1.29 -3.97
N LEU A 63 -7.53 -1.10 -2.82
CA LEU A 63 -7.30 0.21 -2.22
C LEU A 63 -6.40 1.09 -3.09
N LEU A 64 -5.33 0.52 -3.67
CA LEU A 64 -4.46 1.24 -4.60
C LEU A 64 -5.20 1.64 -5.87
N ALA A 65 -6.00 0.74 -6.44
CA ALA A 65 -6.82 1.04 -7.63
C ALA A 65 -7.83 2.15 -7.31
N TRP A 66 -8.48 2.08 -6.16
CA TRP A 66 -9.41 3.12 -5.72
C TRP A 66 -8.74 4.47 -5.51
N ALA A 67 -7.57 4.51 -4.84
CA ALA A 67 -6.76 5.71 -4.69
C ALA A 67 -6.34 6.28 -6.06
N GLY A 68 -5.96 5.38 -7.00
CA GLY A 68 -5.63 5.77 -8.37
C GLY A 68 -6.77 6.50 -9.06
N VAL A 69 -7.99 5.95 -9.01
CA VAL A 69 -9.19 6.58 -9.61
C VAL A 69 -9.46 7.96 -9.01
N LEU A 70 -9.34 8.11 -7.68
CA LEU A 70 -9.52 9.40 -7.00
C LEU A 70 -8.52 10.44 -7.50
N ILE A 71 -7.24 10.09 -7.56
CA ILE A 71 -6.18 11.00 -7.98
C ILE A 71 -6.29 11.35 -9.44
N GLN A 72 -6.56 10.39 -10.32
CA GLN A 72 -6.81 10.63 -11.74
C GLN A 72 -7.99 11.59 -11.95
N GLY A 73 -9.05 11.45 -11.16
CA GLY A 73 -10.19 12.35 -11.18
C GLY A 73 -9.86 13.77 -10.68
N MET A 74 -9.08 13.87 -9.60
CA MET A 74 -8.63 15.15 -9.05
C MET A 74 -7.70 15.90 -10.01
N VAL A 75 -6.73 15.20 -10.57
CA VAL A 75 -5.72 15.77 -11.49
C VAL A 75 -6.27 15.94 -12.90
N ARG A 76 -7.43 15.35 -13.22
CA ARG A 76 -8.00 15.26 -14.56
C ARG A 76 -7.01 14.71 -15.59
N ASN A 77 -6.18 13.77 -15.16
CA ASN A 77 -5.17 13.12 -15.97
C ASN A 77 -5.19 11.61 -15.71
N PRO A 78 -5.50 10.77 -16.71
CA PRO A 78 -5.54 9.31 -16.55
C PRO A 78 -4.16 8.67 -16.29
N LEU A 79 -3.07 9.43 -16.48
CA LEU A 79 -1.71 8.97 -16.20
C LEU A 79 -1.24 9.32 -14.77
N ALA A 80 -2.09 9.96 -13.95
CA ALA A 80 -1.72 10.29 -12.60
C ALA A 80 -1.60 9.03 -11.73
N ASP A 81 -0.52 8.94 -10.97
CA ASP A 81 -0.20 7.85 -10.05
C ASP A 81 -0.33 8.30 -8.59
N PRO A 82 -0.95 7.51 -7.70
CA PRO A 82 -1.05 7.82 -6.26
C PRO A 82 0.30 8.06 -5.59
N GLY A 83 1.35 7.38 -6.05
CA GLY A 83 2.70 7.52 -5.50
C GLY A 83 3.31 8.91 -5.71
N LEU A 84 2.81 9.69 -6.70
CA LEU A 84 3.29 11.05 -6.97
C LEU A 84 2.97 12.06 -5.84
N ILE A 85 2.02 11.73 -4.96
CA ILE A 85 1.62 12.63 -3.84
C ILE A 85 2.62 12.61 -2.67
N GLY A 86 3.63 11.73 -2.69
CA GLY A 86 4.67 11.72 -1.66
C GLY A 86 4.32 10.91 -0.40
N VAL A 87 3.10 10.38 -0.30
CA VAL A 87 2.66 9.58 0.87
C VAL A 87 3.53 8.34 1.08
N SER A 88 3.84 7.64 -0.01
CA SER A 88 4.69 6.43 0.05
C SER A 88 6.11 6.76 0.50
N GLY A 89 6.68 7.88 0.04
CA GLY A 89 7.99 8.35 0.49
C GLY A 89 8.02 8.67 1.98
N GLY A 90 7.00 9.38 2.47
CA GLY A 90 6.86 9.69 3.89
C GLY A 90 6.71 8.44 4.76
N ALA A 91 5.91 7.47 4.30
CA ALA A 91 5.75 6.18 4.97
C ALA A 91 7.07 5.40 5.04
N ALA A 92 7.85 5.41 3.96
CA ALA A 92 9.14 4.75 3.91
C ALA A 92 10.17 5.40 4.87
N VAL A 93 10.17 6.73 4.99
CA VAL A 93 10.99 7.44 6.00
C VAL A 93 10.59 7.03 7.42
N GLY A 94 9.28 6.97 7.72
CA GLY A 94 8.80 6.54 9.03
C GLY A 94 9.21 5.12 9.38
N ALA A 95 9.09 4.20 8.42
CA ALA A 95 9.52 2.81 8.60
C ALA A 95 11.04 2.68 8.78
N ALA A 96 11.83 3.39 7.98
CA ALA A 96 13.29 3.39 8.09
C ALA A 96 13.75 3.99 9.43
N LEU A 97 13.10 5.06 9.88
CA LEU A 97 13.38 5.68 11.18
C LEU A 97 13.13 4.68 12.32
N PHE A 98 12.01 3.95 12.29
CA PHE A 98 11.74 2.89 13.27
C PHE A 98 12.88 1.88 13.35
N VAL A 99 13.32 1.37 12.20
CA VAL A 99 14.38 0.35 12.13
C VAL A 99 15.69 0.88 12.73
N VAL A 100 16.07 2.13 12.41
CA VAL A 100 17.28 2.75 12.96
C VAL A 100 17.17 2.99 14.47
N LEU A 101 16.01 3.44 14.96
CA LEU A 101 15.77 3.65 16.40
C LEU A 101 15.86 2.34 17.19
N VAL A 102 15.29 1.25 16.68
CA VAL A 102 15.41 -0.06 17.31
C VAL A 102 16.86 -0.56 17.26
N ALA A 103 17.55 -0.38 16.15
CA ALA A 103 18.97 -0.75 16.02
C ALA A 103 19.90 0.06 16.94
N SER A 104 19.51 1.29 17.32
CA SER A 104 20.22 2.09 18.30
C SER A 104 19.97 1.71 19.77
N GLY A 105 19.17 0.67 20.00
CA GLY A 105 18.89 0.13 21.35
C GLY A 105 17.57 0.62 21.96
N LEU A 106 16.74 1.37 21.22
CA LEU A 106 15.44 1.79 21.72
C LEU A 106 14.44 0.61 21.70
N ALA A 107 13.92 0.21 22.85
CA ALA A 107 12.92 -0.86 22.95
C ALA A 107 11.56 -0.37 22.48
N LEU A 108 11.27 -0.52 21.19
CA LEU A 108 9.98 -0.18 20.61
C LEU A 108 9.18 -1.44 20.29
N PRO A 109 7.84 -1.44 20.52
CA PRO A 109 7.00 -2.56 20.16
C PRO A 109 6.91 -2.71 18.63
N GLY A 110 6.73 -3.95 18.12
CA GLY A 110 6.71 -4.23 16.68
C GLY A 110 5.65 -3.44 15.89
N TRP A 111 4.50 -3.14 16.49
CA TRP A 111 3.47 -2.28 15.88
C TRP A 111 3.91 -0.82 15.71
N GLY A 112 4.98 -0.40 16.39
CA GLY A 112 5.55 0.95 16.27
C GLY A 112 6.03 1.26 14.86
N GLN A 113 6.51 0.26 14.10
CA GLN A 113 6.89 0.45 12.70
C GLN A 113 5.69 0.88 11.85
N THR A 114 4.55 0.23 12.03
CA THR A 114 3.31 0.57 11.32
C THR A 114 2.84 1.97 11.67
N LEU A 115 2.90 2.36 12.95
CA LEU A 115 2.52 3.72 13.37
C LEU A 115 3.45 4.79 12.80
N LEU A 116 4.76 4.57 12.84
CA LEU A 116 5.72 5.54 12.29
C LEU A 116 5.60 5.62 10.77
N ALA A 117 5.40 4.51 10.07
CA ALA A 117 5.14 4.51 8.65
C ALA A 117 3.85 5.26 8.30
N PHE A 118 2.75 4.97 8.99
CA PHE A 118 1.48 5.66 8.79
C PHE A 118 1.59 7.17 9.11
N GLY A 119 2.19 7.52 10.25
CA GLY A 119 2.43 8.90 10.65
C GLY A 119 3.31 9.66 9.65
N GLY A 120 4.36 9.02 9.13
CA GLY A 120 5.21 9.57 8.07
C GLY A 120 4.46 9.83 6.78
N GLY A 121 3.59 8.90 6.36
CA GLY A 121 2.71 9.08 5.20
C GLY A 121 1.71 10.23 5.39
N VAL A 122 1.07 10.32 6.55
CA VAL A 122 0.14 11.42 6.88
C VAL A 122 0.89 12.77 6.93
N LEU A 123 2.06 12.82 7.54
CA LEU A 123 2.87 14.04 7.60
C LEU A 123 3.26 14.50 6.18
N ALA A 124 3.72 13.59 5.34
CA ALA A 124 4.04 13.91 3.94
C ALA A 124 2.82 14.46 3.19
N LEU A 125 1.65 13.83 3.36
CA LEU A 125 0.39 14.31 2.78
C LEU A 125 0.06 15.73 3.23
N LEU A 126 0.15 16.01 4.55
CA LEU A 126 -0.13 17.34 5.10
C LEU A 126 0.84 18.40 4.55
N VAL A 127 2.12 18.06 4.41
CA VAL A 127 3.13 18.95 3.81
C VAL A 127 2.77 19.23 2.34
N VAL A 128 2.46 18.21 1.56
CA VAL A 128 2.09 18.35 0.14
C VAL A 128 0.82 19.18 -0.02
N LEU A 129 -0.21 18.94 0.80
CA LEU A 129 -1.44 19.72 0.77
C LEU A 129 -1.18 21.19 1.13
N LYS A 130 -0.40 21.47 2.17
CA LYS A 130 -0.04 22.82 2.58
C LYS A 130 0.71 23.57 1.48
N LEU A 131 1.67 22.91 0.82
CA LEU A 131 2.43 23.52 -0.28
C LEU A 131 1.60 23.66 -1.56
N GLY A 132 0.84 22.62 -1.91
CA GLY A 132 0.05 22.59 -3.13
C GLY A 132 -1.16 23.53 -3.12
N LEU A 133 -1.80 23.73 -1.96
CA LEU A 133 -2.95 24.62 -1.81
C LEU A 133 -2.57 26.10 -1.66
N SER A 134 -1.29 26.44 -1.53
CA SER A 134 -0.80 27.82 -1.45
C SER A 134 -0.83 28.56 -2.80
N GLY A 135 -1.07 27.84 -3.91
CA GLY A 135 -1.16 28.42 -5.26
C GLY A 135 -2.55 28.95 -5.62
N GLN A 136 -2.60 29.89 -6.59
CA GLN A 136 -3.88 30.37 -7.14
C GLN A 136 -4.58 29.25 -7.94
N SER A 137 -5.89 29.22 -7.93
CA SER A 137 -6.80 28.10 -8.25
C SER A 137 -6.54 27.31 -9.56
N LEU A 138 -6.01 27.91 -10.61
CA LEU A 138 -5.73 27.22 -11.89
C LEU A 138 -4.41 26.44 -11.90
N GLN A 139 -3.47 26.77 -11.03
CA GLN A 139 -2.14 26.14 -10.95
C GLN A 139 -2.01 25.19 -9.74
N ALA A 140 -2.98 25.18 -8.83
CA ALA A 140 -2.92 24.41 -7.57
C ALA A 140 -2.64 22.92 -7.80
N MET A 141 -3.19 22.33 -8.87
CA MET A 141 -2.98 20.92 -9.18
C MET A 141 -1.55 20.62 -9.64
N SER A 142 -0.96 21.48 -10.46
CA SER A 142 0.45 21.34 -10.87
C SER A 142 1.40 21.53 -9.70
N PHE A 143 1.10 22.47 -8.79
CA PHE A 143 1.85 22.67 -7.55
C PHE A 143 1.76 21.47 -6.62
N LEU A 144 0.59 20.83 -6.52
CA LEU A 144 0.40 19.64 -5.68
C LEU A 144 1.25 18.45 -6.17
N ILE A 145 1.29 18.21 -7.48
CA ILE A 145 2.14 17.17 -8.07
C ILE A 145 3.62 17.50 -7.86
N LEU A 146 4.02 18.75 -8.13
CA LEU A 146 5.40 19.18 -7.95
C LEU A 146 5.86 19.05 -6.49
N ALA A 147 5.00 19.44 -5.54
CA ALA A 147 5.24 19.29 -4.11
C ALA A 147 5.39 17.80 -3.73
N GLY A 148 4.54 16.93 -4.27
CA GLY A 148 4.63 15.49 -4.05
C GLY A 148 5.95 14.89 -4.56
N ILE A 149 6.37 15.27 -5.76
CA ILE A 149 7.68 14.87 -6.33
C ILE A 149 8.82 15.36 -5.43
N ALA A 150 8.79 16.62 -5.01
CA ALA A 150 9.82 17.21 -4.14
C ALA A 150 9.89 16.47 -2.79
N VAL A 151 8.72 16.14 -2.19
CA VAL A 151 8.65 15.35 -0.96
C VAL A 151 9.21 13.94 -1.16
N ASN A 152 8.93 13.28 -2.28
CA ASN A 152 9.50 11.96 -2.59
C ASN A 152 11.04 12.01 -2.74
N VAL A 153 11.57 13.03 -3.41
CA VAL A 153 13.03 13.21 -3.54
C VAL A 153 13.67 13.45 -2.18
N LEU A 154 13.07 14.31 -1.36
CA LEU A 154 13.55 14.57 0.00
C LEU A 154 13.47 13.30 0.86
N ALA A 155 12.37 12.55 0.79
CA ALA A 155 12.21 11.26 1.48
C ALA A 155 13.31 10.28 1.08
N SER A 156 13.63 10.17 -0.21
CA SER A 156 14.71 9.30 -0.71
C SER A 156 16.07 9.72 -0.16
N ALA A 157 16.34 11.03 -0.07
CA ALA A 157 17.57 11.54 0.51
C ALA A 157 17.68 11.22 2.03
N VAL A 158 16.56 11.36 2.77
CA VAL A 158 16.51 10.99 4.20
C VAL A 158 16.71 9.49 4.39
N ILE A 159 16.06 8.64 3.57
CA ILE A 159 16.27 7.19 3.62
C ILE A 159 17.72 6.83 3.31
N GLY A 160 18.33 7.48 2.33
CA GLY A 160 19.76 7.30 2.03
C GLY A 160 20.65 7.63 3.22
N LEU A 161 20.39 8.74 3.92
CA LEU A 161 21.12 9.14 5.13
C LEU A 161 20.91 8.14 6.28
N LEU A 162 19.67 7.73 6.54
CA LEU A 162 19.34 6.70 7.54
C LEU A 162 20.04 5.38 7.23
N SER A 163 20.06 4.98 5.96
CA SER A 163 20.73 3.77 5.50
C SER A 163 22.24 3.83 5.66
N TYR A 164 22.85 5.00 5.47
CA TYR A 164 24.27 5.21 5.69
C TYR A 164 24.67 5.10 7.17
N MET A 165 23.80 5.58 8.07
CA MET A 165 24.02 5.52 9.52
C MET A 165 23.61 4.16 10.13
N ALA A 166 22.91 3.32 9.37
CA ALA A 166 22.37 2.06 9.85
C ALA A 166 23.45 0.99 10.00
N THR A 167 23.23 0.07 10.94
CA THR A 167 23.99 -1.20 10.97
C THR A 167 23.65 -2.06 9.76
N ASN A 168 24.49 -3.03 9.42
CA ASN A 168 24.22 -3.96 8.31
C ASN A 168 22.87 -4.67 8.43
N GLU A 169 22.46 -5.01 9.64
CA GLU A 169 21.16 -5.62 9.94
C GLU A 169 20.00 -4.65 9.64
N ALA A 170 20.10 -3.42 10.14
CA ALA A 170 19.11 -2.38 9.92
C ALA A 170 18.99 -2.00 8.44
N LEU A 171 20.12 -1.90 7.73
CA LEU A 171 20.14 -1.65 6.29
C LEU A 171 19.37 -2.74 5.52
N ARG A 172 19.58 -4.01 5.87
CA ARG A 172 18.85 -5.14 5.26
C ARG A 172 17.35 -5.04 5.55
N GLN A 173 16.95 -4.70 6.78
CA GLN A 173 15.54 -4.53 7.15
C GLN A 173 14.89 -3.37 6.37
N ILE A 174 15.56 -2.22 6.23
CA ILE A 174 15.08 -1.09 5.42
C ILE A 174 14.89 -1.52 3.95
N THR A 175 15.87 -2.24 3.40
CA THR A 175 15.82 -2.74 2.02
C THR A 175 14.65 -3.71 1.82
N PHE A 176 14.50 -4.71 2.71
CA PHE A 176 13.39 -5.66 2.62
C PHE A 176 12.03 -5.00 2.82
N TRP A 177 11.93 -4.00 3.70
CA TRP A 177 10.70 -3.26 3.87
C TRP A 177 10.30 -2.50 2.60
N SER A 178 11.26 -1.89 1.91
CA SER A 178 11.02 -1.14 0.66
C SER A 178 10.57 -2.03 -0.51
N LEU A 179 10.91 -3.32 -0.49
CA LEU A 179 10.41 -4.30 -1.46
C LEU A 179 8.95 -4.69 -1.21
N GLY A 180 8.46 -4.44 0.01
CA GLY A 180 7.13 -4.85 0.45
C GLY A 180 7.06 -6.33 0.83
N SER A 181 6.19 -6.66 1.79
CA SER A 181 5.96 -8.03 2.20
C SER A 181 4.55 -8.20 2.75
N LEU A 182 3.92 -9.31 2.39
CA LEU A 182 2.65 -9.75 2.95
C LEU A 182 2.83 -10.92 3.95
N SER A 183 4.06 -11.20 4.36
CA SER A 183 4.36 -12.33 5.26
C SER A 183 3.72 -12.18 6.64
N GLY A 184 3.52 -10.95 7.11
CA GLY A 184 2.86 -10.62 8.37
C GLY A 184 1.34 -10.42 8.26
N ALA A 185 0.72 -10.81 7.14
CA ALA A 185 -0.72 -10.68 6.99
C ALA A 185 -1.45 -11.66 7.91
N ASP A 186 -2.34 -11.14 8.75
CA ASP A 186 -3.24 -11.88 9.62
C ASP A 186 -4.69 -11.39 9.46
N TRP A 187 -5.64 -12.04 10.11
CA TRP A 187 -7.04 -11.71 10.03
C TRP A 187 -7.37 -10.30 10.54
N LEU A 188 -6.64 -9.80 11.53
CA LEU A 188 -6.85 -8.46 12.06
C LEU A 188 -6.59 -7.41 10.97
N TRP A 189 -5.48 -7.54 10.24
CA TRP A 189 -5.13 -6.63 9.15
C TRP A 189 -6.07 -6.76 7.96
N VAL A 190 -6.51 -7.98 7.63
CA VAL A 190 -7.52 -8.22 6.57
C VAL A 190 -8.82 -7.47 6.90
N VAL A 191 -9.34 -7.62 8.12
CA VAL A 191 -10.56 -6.93 8.55
C VAL A 191 -10.36 -5.42 8.53
N THR A 192 -9.23 -4.91 9.03
CA THR A 192 -8.91 -3.48 9.04
C THR A 192 -8.89 -2.90 7.62
N MET A 193 -8.24 -3.58 6.68
CA MET A 193 -8.18 -3.12 5.28
C MET A 193 -9.54 -3.23 4.58
N ALA A 194 -10.32 -4.27 4.87
CA ALA A 194 -11.68 -4.41 4.35
C ALA A 194 -12.59 -3.28 4.86
N LEU A 195 -12.50 -2.92 6.15
CA LEU A 195 -13.23 -1.79 6.72
C LEU A 195 -12.78 -0.46 6.09
N ALA A 196 -11.47 -0.26 5.86
CA ALA A 196 -10.97 0.93 5.19
C ALA A 196 -11.52 1.05 3.75
N LEU A 197 -11.54 -0.05 3.00
CA LEU A 197 -12.09 -0.08 1.64
C LEU A 197 -13.59 0.20 1.64
N THR A 198 -14.35 -0.46 2.51
CA THR A 198 -15.82 -0.25 2.60
C THR A 198 -16.16 1.17 3.04
N ALA A 199 -15.46 1.71 4.03
CA ALA A 199 -15.63 3.10 4.44
C ALA A 199 -15.35 4.06 3.27
N GLY A 200 -14.23 3.87 2.56
CA GLY A 200 -13.90 4.67 1.40
C GLY A 200 -14.96 4.63 0.31
N LEU A 201 -15.51 3.44 0.01
CA LEU A 201 -16.58 3.28 -0.98
C LEU A 201 -17.91 3.92 -0.53
N LEU A 202 -18.24 3.88 0.75
CA LEU A 202 -19.43 4.53 1.30
C LEU A 202 -19.36 6.06 1.24
N PHE A 203 -18.17 6.63 1.45
CA PHE A 203 -17.91 8.07 1.33
C PHE A 203 -17.61 8.52 -0.10
N TRP A 204 -17.78 7.64 -1.11
CA TRP A 204 -17.65 8.01 -2.50
C TRP A 204 -18.62 9.14 -2.84
N PRO A 205 -18.17 10.28 -3.38
CA PRO A 205 -19.04 11.36 -3.78
C PRO A 205 -19.97 10.88 -4.90
N ARG A 206 -21.23 10.61 -4.54
CA ARG A 206 -22.30 10.31 -5.51
C ARG A 206 -22.62 11.60 -6.26
N ARG A 207 -21.99 11.81 -7.40
CA ARG A 207 -22.36 12.85 -8.37
C ARG A 207 -22.84 12.22 -9.67
#